data_32517fd6529ce8490bad0ea7572f95e9
#
_entry.id   32517fd6529ce8490bad0ea7572f95e9
#
_cell.length_a   1.000
_cell.length_b   1.000
_cell.length_c   1.000
_cell.angle_alpha   90.00
_cell.angle_beta   90.00
_cell.angle_gamma   90.00
#
_symmetry.space_group_name_H-M   'P 1'
#
loop_
_entity.id
_entity.type
_entity.pdbx_description
1 polymer ?
#
loop_
_entity_poly.entity_id
_entity_poly.type
_entity_poly.pdbx_seq_one_letter_code
_entity_poly.pdbx_strand_id
1 'polypeptide(L)'
;LRKNPKYITFLAPTVTYFMTVLAGTGHTAFSTLPVIAEVAKEQGIRPSRPLSIAVIASQIAITASPISAAVVFLSAELEKNFGLSYLQLLGIWIPTTYAACMITAVICNFLGKDLKNDEIYQDRLAKGLITMRGEMQIEIKPYAKRSVAIFLIAILVVMLYATAISKTVGLIQNPILSRDNAIISFMLATAAIITMACKVDTAKITNAATFKSGMSAVICVLGVAWLGNTFVEGHIDQIKAVSAEFLQQYPWSLAVILFFASTLLYSQAATAKALYPTAILLGVSPEAAIAAFAAVSALFILPTYPTLIAAVEMDDTGSTRIGKYVFNHPFLIPGVIAISLSVLFGFLMAGAVL
;
A
#
# COMPACT_ATOMS: atom_id res chain seq x y z
N LEU A 1 19.48 -4.25 0.48
CA LEU A 1 19.48 -4.04 1.92
C LEU A 1 20.84 -4.36 2.55
N ARG A 2 21.37 -5.56 2.43
CA ARG A 2 22.64 -6.02 3.06
C ARG A 2 23.90 -5.31 2.56
N LYS A 3 23.92 -4.73 1.35
CA LYS A 3 25.08 -4.00 0.82
C LYS A 3 25.36 -2.68 1.54
N ASN A 4 24.32 -2.03 2.04
CA ASN A 4 24.39 -0.73 2.73
C ASN A 4 23.54 -0.77 4.02
N PRO A 5 23.91 -1.59 5.00
CA PRO A 5 23.04 -1.90 6.14
C PRO A 5 22.80 -0.70 7.06
N LYS A 6 23.74 0.25 7.12
CA LYS A 6 23.61 1.48 7.92
C LYS A 6 22.42 2.37 7.51
N TYR A 7 21.99 2.25 6.25
CA TYR A 7 20.88 3.03 5.71
C TYR A 7 19.57 2.23 5.67
N ILE A 8 19.45 1.17 6.48
CA ILE A 8 18.31 0.25 6.44
C ILE A 8 16.97 0.96 6.63
N THR A 9 16.89 2.02 7.44
CA THR A 9 15.66 2.78 7.69
C THR A 9 15.16 3.51 6.42
N PHE A 10 16.05 3.81 5.47
CA PHE A 10 15.71 4.42 4.17
C PHE A 10 15.56 3.37 3.07
N LEU A 11 16.41 2.35 3.07
CA LEU A 11 16.39 1.32 2.05
C LEU A 11 15.19 0.37 2.21
N ALA A 12 14.76 0.13 3.45
CA ALA A 12 13.62 -0.73 3.72
C ALA A 12 12.32 -0.20 3.09
N PRO A 13 11.86 1.03 3.40
CA PRO A 13 10.67 1.59 2.77
C PRO A 13 10.83 1.78 1.27
N THR A 14 12.01 2.13 0.76
CA THR A 14 12.26 2.22 -0.69
C THR A 14 11.99 0.89 -1.38
N VAL A 15 12.55 -0.20 -0.86
CA VAL A 15 12.37 -1.53 -1.45
C VAL A 15 10.92 -1.99 -1.35
N THR A 16 10.28 -1.88 -0.18
CA THR A 16 8.88 -2.30 -0.03
C THR A 16 7.92 -1.44 -0.85
N TYR A 17 8.19 -0.13 -0.96
CA TYR A 17 7.40 0.78 -1.78
C TYR A 17 7.44 0.36 -3.26
N PHE A 18 8.62 0.25 -3.86
CA PHE A 18 8.71 -0.12 -5.27
C PHE A 18 8.26 -1.55 -5.56
N MET A 19 8.51 -2.50 -4.67
CA MET A 19 7.94 -3.85 -4.80
C MET A 19 6.41 -3.80 -4.82
N THR A 20 5.79 -2.99 -3.99
CA THR A 20 4.33 -2.82 -3.97
C THR A 20 3.82 -2.09 -5.20
N VAL A 21 4.47 -1.01 -5.65
CA VAL A 21 4.11 -0.31 -6.89
C VAL A 21 4.11 -1.29 -8.07
N LEU A 22 5.13 -2.13 -8.18
CA LEU A 22 5.24 -3.11 -9.27
C LEU A 22 4.26 -4.29 -9.11
N ALA A 23 3.97 -4.73 -7.89
CA ALA A 23 3.14 -5.91 -7.67
C ALA A 23 1.64 -5.62 -7.47
N GLY A 24 1.27 -4.35 -7.24
CA GLY A 24 -0.13 -3.97 -6.97
C GLY A 24 -0.65 -4.39 -5.60
N THR A 25 0.22 -4.88 -4.71
CA THR A 25 -0.16 -5.37 -3.38
C THR A 25 0.93 -5.14 -2.35
N GLY A 26 0.54 -4.65 -1.16
CA GLY A 26 1.46 -4.45 -0.02
C GLY A 26 1.97 -5.75 0.61
N HIS A 27 1.40 -6.90 0.25
CA HIS A 27 1.80 -8.20 0.78
C HIS A 27 3.20 -8.64 0.31
N THR A 28 3.77 -7.99 -0.69
CA THR A 28 5.17 -8.17 -1.09
C THR A 28 6.14 -7.91 0.06
N ALA A 29 5.75 -7.08 1.04
CA ALA A 29 6.53 -6.80 2.23
C ALA A 29 6.89 -8.06 3.03
N PHE A 30 6.05 -9.10 3.04
CA PHE A 30 6.34 -10.36 3.75
C PHE A 30 7.69 -10.97 3.37
N SER A 31 8.12 -10.80 2.13
CA SER A 31 9.40 -11.36 1.65
C SER A 31 10.61 -10.57 2.14
N THR A 32 10.44 -9.33 2.52
CA THR A 32 11.54 -8.42 2.90
C THR A 32 11.63 -8.16 4.39
N LEU A 33 10.50 -8.24 5.12
CA LEU A 33 10.46 -7.97 6.56
C LEU A 33 11.47 -8.79 7.38
N PRO A 34 11.66 -10.12 7.15
CA PRO A 34 12.66 -10.88 7.90
C PRO A 34 14.09 -10.37 7.66
N VAL A 35 14.40 -9.97 6.42
CA VAL A 35 15.72 -9.42 6.06
C VAL A 35 15.92 -8.04 6.70
N ILE A 36 14.87 -7.21 6.74
CA ILE A 36 14.91 -5.89 7.36
C ILE A 36 15.17 -6.01 8.87
N ALA A 37 14.44 -6.91 9.53
CA ALA A 37 14.62 -7.17 10.97
C ALA A 37 16.05 -7.61 11.30
N GLU A 38 16.57 -8.59 10.54
CA GLU A 38 17.89 -9.16 10.75
C GLU A 38 19.00 -8.13 10.51
N VAL A 39 18.97 -7.42 9.37
CA VAL A 39 19.97 -6.40 9.03
C VAL A 39 19.96 -5.25 10.06
N ALA A 40 18.79 -4.82 10.52
CA ALA A 40 18.69 -3.78 11.54
C ALA A 40 19.32 -4.25 12.85
N LYS A 41 18.99 -5.46 13.28
CA LYS A 41 19.54 -6.09 14.50
C LYS A 41 21.06 -6.24 14.45
N GLU A 42 21.60 -6.75 13.34
CA GLU A 42 23.06 -6.88 13.11
C GLU A 42 23.81 -5.54 13.20
N GLN A 43 23.15 -4.45 12.82
CA GLN A 43 23.73 -3.09 12.88
C GLN A 43 23.48 -2.38 14.22
N GLY A 44 22.85 -3.04 15.19
CA GLY A 44 22.44 -2.39 16.45
C GLY A 44 21.35 -1.33 16.27
N ILE A 45 20.72 -1.26 15.10
CA ILE A 45 19.58 -0.38 14.83
C ILE A 45 18.33 -1.04 15.38
N ARG A 46 17.49 -0.26 16.08
CA ARG A 46 16.19 -0.74 16.58
C ARG A 46 15.31 -1.21 15.43
N PRO A 47 14.97 -2.52 15.32
CA PRO A 47 14.20 -3.06 14.20
C PRO A 47 12.86 -2.38 13.97
N SER A 48 12.18 -1.91 15.03
CA SER A 48 10.91 -1.21 14.88
C SER A 48 10.99 0.06 14.02
N ARG A 49 12.17 0.70 13.89
CA ARG A 49 12.38 1.88 13.04
C ARG A 49 12.20 1.54 11.54
N PRO A 50 13.06 0.68 10.93
CA PRO A 50 12.90 0.32 9.53
C PRO A 50 11.67 -0.55 9.25
N LEU A 51 11.26 -1.43 10.17
CA LEU A 51 10.08 -2.28 9.97
C LEU A 51 8.79 -1.47 9.92
N SER A 52 8.62 -0.48 10.81
CA SER A 52 7.40 0.33 10.80
C SER A 52 7.23 1.09 9.49
N ILE A 53 8.26 1.81 9.06
CA ILE A 53 8.14 2.59 7.82
C ILE A 53 8.12 1.69 6.57
N ALA A 54 8.75 0.53 6.58
CA ALA A 54 8.67 -0.43 5.48
C ALA A 54 7.24 -0.97 5.29
N VAL A 55 6.56 -1.30 6.39
CA VAL A 55 5.15 -1.73 6.35
C VAL A 55 4.25 -0.60 5.88
N ILE A 56 4.40 0.61 6.44
CA ILE A 56 3.61 1.78 6.04
C ILE A 56 3.83 2.12 4.56
N ALA A 57 5.08 2.13 4.10
CA ALA A 57 5.40 2.38 2.71
C ALA A 57 4.77 1.34 1.77
N SER A 58 4.73 0.07 2.18
CA SER A 58 4.07 -0.98 1.39
C SER A 58 2.55 -0.80 1.30
N GLN A 59 1.91 -0.22 2.31
CA GLN A 59 0.48 0.06 2.29
C GLN A 59 0.15 1.30 1.45
N ILE A 60 0.89 2.39 1.64
CA ILE A 60 0.69 3.65 0.90
C ILE A 60 0.99 3.45 -0.59
N ALA A 61 2.02 2.68 -0.95
CA ALA A 61 2.40 2.43 -2.33
C ALA A 61 1.31 1.74 -3.17
N ILE A 62 0.29 1.14 -2.55
CA ILE A 62 -0.88 0.63 -3.27
C ILE A 62 -1.63 1.75 -3.98
N THR A 63 -1.67 2.95 -3.40
CA THR A 63 -2.31 4.13 -4.01
C THR A 63 -1.46 4.80 -5.09
N ALA A 64 -0.27 4.27 -5.34
CA ALA A 64 0.64 4.70 -6.40
C ALA A 64 0.95 3.59 -7.41
N SER A 65 0.35 2.40 -7.25
CA SER A 65 0.61 1.27 -8.12
C SER A 65 -0.28 1.27 -9.36
N PRO A 66 0.31 1.23 -10.57
CA PRO A 66 -0.46 1.25 -11.81
C PRO A 66 -1.40 0.06 -12.00
N ILE A 67 -1.19 -1.03 -11.28
CA ILE A 67 -1.99 -2.26 -11.40
C ILE A 67 -2.82 -2.57 -10.15
N SER A 68 -2.79 -1.72 -9.14
CA SER A 68 -3.60 -1.95 -7.94
C SER A 68 -5.09 -1.70 -8.23
N ALA A 69 -5.95 -2.51 -7.63
CA ALA A 69 -7.39 -2.36 -7.78
C ALA A 69 -7.90 -0.98 -7.31
N ALA A 70 -7.23 -0.36 -6.34
CA ALA A 70 -7.58 0.97 -5.85
C ALA A 70 -7.30 2.07 -6.87
N VAL A 71 -6.10 2.07 -7.47
CA VAL A 71 -5.69 3.04 -8.51
C VAL A 71 -6.52 2.84 -9.78
N VAL A 72 -6.69 1.59 -10.21
CA VAL A 72 -7.47 1.26 -11.41
C VAL A 72 -8.89 1.82 -11.29
N PHE A 73 -9.55 1.56 -10.17
CA PHE A 73 -10.89 2.07 -9.91
C PHE A 73 -10.93 3.59 -9.87
N LEU A 74 -10.13 4.22 -8.99
CA LEU A 74 -10.22 5.66 -8.80
C LEU A 74 -9.82 6.44 -10.05
N SER A 75 -8.79 6.00 -10.77
CA SER A 75 -8.39 6.67 -12.01
C SER A 75 -9.48 6.61 -13.08
N ALA A 76 -10.28 5.54 -13.15
CA ALA A 76 -11.43 5.45 -14.04
C ALA A 76 -12.52 6.45 -13.64
N GLU A 77 -12.82 6.56 -12.35
CA GLU A 77 -13.80 7.53 -11.84
C GLU A 77 -13.35 8.99 -12.09
N LEU A 78 -12.07 9.31 -11.84
CA LEU A 78 -11.55 10.66 -12.07
C LEU A 78 -11.44 11.01 -13.56
N GLU A 79 -11.12 10.04 -14.42
CA GLU A 79 -11.13 10.24 -15.87
C GLU A 79 -12.56 10.51 -16.39
N LYS A 80 -13.52 9.74 -15.91
CA LYS A 80 -14.94 9.86 -16.29
C LYS A 80 -15.55 11.20 -15.88
N ASN A 81 -15.31 11.62 -14.64
CA ASN A 81 -15.98 12.78 -14.06
C ASN A 81 -15.21 14.09 -14.28
N PHE A 82 -13.88 14.06 -14.36
CA PHE A 82 -13.02 15.25 -14.45
C PHE A 82 -12.11 15.28 -15.68
N GLY A 83 -12.11 14.24 -16.51
CA GLY A 83 -11.26 14.16 -17.72
C GLY A 83 -9.77 13.94 -17.45
N LEU A 84 -9.40 13.56 -16.23
CA LEU A 84 -8.00 13.40 -15.82
C LEU A 84 -7.38 12.12 -16.39
N SER A 85 -6.22 12.25 -17.02
CA SER A 85 -5.57 11.08 -17.60
C SER A 85 -4.92 10.19 -16.54
N TYR A 86 -4.92 8.88 -16.81
CA TYR A 86 -4.30 7.89 -15.94
C TYR A 86 -2.83 8.16 -15.62
N LEU A 87 -2.04 8.57 -16.64
CA LEU A 87 -0.63 8.87 -16.45
C LEU A 87 -0.40 10.14 -15.63
N GLN A 88 -1.27 11.13 -15.80
CA GLN A 88 -1.24 12.36 -15.01
C GLN A 88 -1.47 12.05 -13.52
N LEU A 89 -2.45 11.21 -13.21
CA LEU A 89 -2.73 10.76 -11.86
C LEU A 89 -1.55 9.99 -11.23
N LEU A 90 -0.96 9.05 -11.96
CA LEU A 90 0.25 8.34 -11.51
C LEU A 90 1.43 9.28 -11.32
N GLY A 91 1.58 10.28 -12.19
CA GLY A 91 2.58 11.32 -12.07
C GLY A 91 2.45 12.18 -10.81
N ILE A 92 1.26 12.25 -10.23
CA ILE A 92 1.01 12.91 -8.94
C ILE A 92 1.21 11.93 -7.78
N TRP A 93 0.56 10.77 -7.82
CA TRP A 93 0.54 9.85 -6.68
C TRP A 93 1.90 9.22 -6.36
N ILE A 94 2.70 8.84 -7.37
CA ILE A 94 4.00 8.20 -7.14
C ILE A 94 4.98 9.13 -6.40
N PRO A 95 5.30 10.34 -6.90
CA PRO A 95 6.28 11.19 -6.24
C PRO A 95 5.79 11.71 -4.88
N THR A 96 4.52 12.05 -4.72
CA THR A 96 3.98 12.59 -3.46
C THR A 96 4.02 11.56 -2.34
N THR A 97 3.57 10.34 -2.60
CA THR A 97 3.54 9.27 -1.60
C THR A 97 4.94 8.73 -1.30
N TYR A 98 5.83 8.64 -2.31
CA TYR A 98 7.21 8.24 -2.08
C TYR A 98 7.98 9.27 -1.24
N ALA A 99 7.88 10.56 -1.57
CA ALA A 99 8.51 11.63 -0.81
C ALA A 99 8.02 11.64 0.65
N ALA A 100 6.71 11.48 0.87
CA ALA A 100 6.13 11.38 2.21
C ALA A 100 6.71 10.20 3.01
N CYS A 101 6.85 9.02 2.39
CA CYS A 101 7.47 7.86 3.03
C CYS A 101 8.94 8.12 3.38
N MET A 102 9.70 8.80 2.51
CA MET A 102 11.11 9.09 2.75
C MET A 102 11.32 10.12 3.86
N ILE A 103 10.50 11.17 3.91
CA ILE A 103 10.54 12.14 5.03
C ILE A 103 10.15 11.44 6.35
N THR A 104 9.14 10.59 6.31
CA THR A 104 8.75 9.79 7.48
C THR A 104 9.87 8.85 7.93
N ALA A 105 10.66 8.29 7.00
CA ALA A 105 11.82 7.47 7.32
C ALA A 105 12.89 8.25 8.11
N VAL A 106 13.07 9.54 7.80
CA VAL A 106 13.95 10.42 8.61
C VAL A 106 13.44 10.47 10.05
N ILE A 107 12.15 10.68 10.25
CA ILE A 107 11.53 10.76 11.58
C ILE A 107 11.65 9.41 12.31
N CYS A 108 11.47 8.30 11.61
CA CYS A 108 11.59 6.95 12.19
C CYS A 108 12.97 6.69 12.83
N ASN A 109 14.04 7.30 12.33
CA ASN A 109 15.37 7.14 12.94
C ASN A 109 15.45 7.64 14.39
N PHE A 110 14.56 8.55 14.77
CA PHE A 110 14.50 9.13 16.11
C PHE A 110 13.45 8.50 17.02
N LEU A 111 12.63 7.57 16.50
CA LEU A 111 11.56 6.92 17.27
C LEU A 111 12.10 5.77 18.14
N GLY A 112 11.64 5.75 19.38
CA GLY A 112 11.97 4.71 20.35
C GLY A 112 13.40 4.78 20.89
N LYS A 113 13.65 4.13 22.02
CA LYS A 113 14.98 4.04 22.64
C LYS A 113 15.91 3.19 21.79
N ASP A 114 17.19 3.50 21.76
CA ASP A 114 18.18 2.62 21.13
C ASP A 114 18.21 1.25 21.84
N LEU A 115 18.58 0.19 21.12
CA LEU A 115 18.58 -1.18 21.66
C LEU A 115 19.38 -1.30 22.95
N LYS A 116 20.47 -0.55 23.08
CA LYS A 116 21.32 -0.52 24.28
C LYS A 116 20.54 -0.11 25.54
N ASN A 117 19.53 0.75 25.37
CA ASN A 117 18.74 1.37 26.43
C ASN A 117 17.31 0.81 26.52
N ASP A 118 16.99 -0.23 25.73
CA ASP A 118 15.68 -0.88 25.76
C ASP A 118 15.71 -2.07 26.73
N GLU A 119 15.00 -1.94 27.84
CA GLU A 119 14.95 -2.95 28.90
C GLU A 119 14.43 -4.31 28.42
N ILE A 120 13.47 -4.29 27.49
CA ILE A 120 12.89 -5.53 26.93
C ILE A 120 13.92 -6.23 26.04
N TYR A 121 14.66 -5.47 25.23
CA TYR A 121 15.75 -6.03 24.44
C TYR A 121 16.83 -6.65 25.33
N GLN A 122 17.23 -5.94 26.39
CA GLN A 122 18.26 -6.43 27.32
C GLN A 122 17.81 -7.70 28.08
N ASP A 123 16.56 -7.74 28.52
CA ASP A 123 15.98 -8.93 29.16
C ASP A 123 15.94 -10.14 28.20
N ARG A 124 15.51 -9.91 26.94
CA ARG A 124 15.49 -10.95 25.90
C ARG A 124 16.89 -11.43 25.52
N LEU A 125 17.86 -10.53 25.45
CA LEU A 125 19.26 -10.86 25.21
C LEU A 125 19.83 -11.70 26.33
N ALA A 126 19.60 -11.33 27.57
CA ALA A 126 20.05 -12.08 28.77
C ALA A 126 19.42 -13.49 28.84
N LYS A 127 18.19 -13.64 28.37
CA LYS A 127 17.48 -14.93 28.30
C LYS A 127 17.86 -15.78 27.07
N GLY A 128 18.75 -15.30 26.20
CA GLY A 128 19.13 -16.03 24.98
C GLY A 128 18.01 -16.18 23.93
N LEU A 129 16.98 -15.31 23.99
CA LEU A 129 15.84 -15.34 23.08
C LEU A 129 16.09 -14.64 21.74
N ILE A 130 17.24 -13.94 21.62
CA ILE A 130 17.62 -13.22 20.42
C ILE A 130 18.62 -14.07 19.65
N THR A 131 18.27 -14.47 18.44
CA THR A 131 19.14 -15.26 17.57
C THR A 131 19.72 -14.39 16.46
N MET A 132 21.04 -14.32 16.38
CA MET A 132 21.74 -13.76 15.21
C MET A 132 21.83 -14.84 14.14
N ARG A 133 21.01 -14.71 13.10
CA ARG A 133 20.91 -15.76 12.06
C ARG A 133 22.04 -15.72 11.02
N GLY A 134 22.92 -14.71 11.06
CA GLY A 134 23.99 -14.54 10.08
C GLY A 134 23.50 -14.33 8.66
N GLU A 135 24.33 -14.55 7.66
CA GLU A 135 23.91 -14.47 6.26
C GLU A 135 22.92 -15.60 5.92
N MET A 136 21.63 -15.27 5.89
CA MET A 136 20.67 -16.18 5.25
C MET A 136 21.05 -16.30 3.78
N GLN A 137 21.58 -17.43 3.37
CA GLN A 137 21.73 -17.76 1.96
C GLN A 137 20.33 -17.92 1.39
N ILE A 138 19.87 -16.90 0.67
CA ILE A 138 18.60 -16.96 -0.06
C ILE A 138 18.86 -17.87 -1.28
N GLU A 139 18.43 -19.12 -1.19
CA GLU A 139 18.45 -20.03 -2.31
C GLU A 139 17.48 -19.51 -3.38
N ILE A 140 18.02 -18.99 -4.48
CA ILE A 140 17.23 -18.54 -5.61
C ILE A 140 16.67 -19.76 -6.31
N LYS A 141 15.37 -20.00 -6.15
CA LYS A 141 14.70 -21.13 -6.80
C LYS A 141 14.87 -21.10 -8.32
N PRO A 142 14.95 -22.27 -8.97
CA PRO A 142 14.94 -22.36 -10.43
C PRO A 142 13.75 -21.54 -11.00
N TYR A 143 14.00 -20.86 -12.10
CA TYR A 143 13.00 -19.98 -12.78
C TYR A 143 12.56 -18.70 -12.02
N ALA A 144 13.03 -18.41 -10.80
CA ALA A 144 12.64 -17.19 -10.07
C ALA A 144 12.90 -15.91 -10.88
N LYS A 145 14.08 -15.78 -11.48
CA LYS A 145 14.42 -14.64 -12.35
C LYS A 145 13.50 -14.55 -13.58
N ARG A 146 13.15 -15.71 -14.17
CA ARG A 146 12.27 -15.78 -15.34
C ARG A 146 10.86 -15.36 -14.99
N SER A 147 10.31 -15.80 -13.86
CA SER A 147 8.96 -15.38 -13.42
C SER A 147 8.88 -13.88 -13.15
N VAL A 148 9.92 -13.31 -12.51
CA VAL A 148 10.00 -11.85 -12.29
C VAL A 148 10.07 -11.10 -13.62
N ALA A 149 10.89 -11.56 -14.57
CA ALA A 149 11.00 -10.92 -15.88
C ALA A 149 9.66 -10.93 -16.64
N ILE A 150 8.96 -12.09 -16.68
CA ILE A 150 7.63 -12.20 -17.30
C ILE A 150 6.65 -11.23 -16.63
N PHE A 151 6.66 -11.15 -15.31
CA PHE A 151 5.77 -10.26 -14.56
C PHE A 151 6.04 -8.78 -14.85
N LEU A 152 7.31 -8.35 -14.89
CA LEU A 152 7.69 -6.97 -15.22
C LEU A 152 7.31 -6.60 -16.66
N ILE A 153 7.49 -7.52 -17.61
CA ILE A 153 7.05 -7.32 -19.00
C ILE A 153 5.53 -7.16 -19.05
N ALA A 154 4.78 -7.96 -18.30
CA ALA A 154 3.32 -7.84 -18.24
C ALA A 154 2.87 -6.48 -17.71
N ILE A 155 3.52 -5.96 -16.65
CA ILE A 155 3.23 -4.61 -16.13
C ILE A 155 3.47 -3.56 -17.22
N LEU A 156 4.59 -3.66 -17.93
CA LEU A 156 4.89 -2.75 -19.02
C LEU A 156 3.82 -2.80 -20.13
N VAL A 157 3.38 -3.99 -20.51
CA VAL A 157 2.29 -4.19 -21.50
C VAL A 157 0.99 -3.57 -21.02
N VAL A 158 0.61 -3.77 -19.76
CA VAL A 158 -0.57 -3.13 -19.15
C VAL A 158 -0.48 -1.61 -19.22
N MET A 159 0.66 -1.04 -18.85
CA MET A 159 0.86 0.42 -18.89
C MET A 159 0.79 0.96 -20.33
N LEU A 160 1.43 0.28 -21.27
CA LEU A 160 1.39 0.67 -22.68
C LEU A 160 -0.03 0.61 -23.25
N TYR A 161 -0.79 -0.44 -22.94
CA TYR A 161 -2.19 -0.55 -23.34
C TYR A 161 -3.05 0.56 -22.73
N ALA A 162 -2.95 0.77 -21.41
CA ALA A 162 -3.68 1.83 -20.71
C ALA A 162 -3.38 3.23 -21.29
N THR A 163 -2.13 3.45 -21.69
CA THR A 163 -1.71 4.70 -22.36
C THR A 163 -2.30 4.80 -23.77
N ALA A 164 -2.26 3.71 -24.55
CA ALA A 164 -2.73 3.69 -25.93
C ALA A 164 -4.25 3.95 -26.06
N ILE A 165 -5.05 3.49 -25.09
CA ILE A 165 -6.50 3.72 -25.05
C ILE A 165 -6.91 5.01 -24.33
N SER A 166 -5.95 5.75 -23.75
CA SER A 166 -6.27 6.99 -23.03
C SER A 166 -6.75 8.06 -24.01
N LYS A 167 -7.70 8.91 -23.56
CA LYS A 167 -8.24 10.02 -24.37
C LYS A 167 -7.15 10.99 -24.82
N THR A 168 -6.09 11.14 -24.03
CA THR A 168 -4.97 12.06 -24.32
C THR A 168 -4.09 11.57 -25.45
N VAL A 169 -3.83 10.25 -25.54
CA VAL A 169 -2.94 9.65 -26.57
C VAL A 169 -3.75 9.17 -27.77
N GLY A 170 -4.90 8.54 -27.53
CA GLY A 170 -5.89 8.20 -28.55
C GLY A 170 -5.42 7.26 -29.66
N LEU A 171 -4.39 6.43 -29.44
CA LEU A 171 -3.88 5.47 -30.42
C LEU A 171 -4.93 4.41 -30.76
N ILE A 172 -5.73 3.99 -29.79
CA ILE A 172 -6.84 3.04 -29.93
C ILE A 172 -8.12 3.76 -29.55
N GLN A 173 -8.88 4.22 -30.54
CA GLN A 173 -10.08 5.03 -30.32
C GLN A 173 -11.29 4.21 -29.84
N ASN A 174 -11.39 2.94 -30.28
CA ASN A 174 -12.49 2.03 -29.91
C ASN A 174 -11.91 0.76 -29.29
N PRO A 175 -11.45 0.79 -28.01
CA PRO A 175 -10.86 -0.38 -27.42
C PRO A 175 -11.93 -1.45 -27.18
N ILE A 176 -11.64 -2.70 -27.57
CA ILE A 176 -12.50 -3.87 -27.29
C ILE A 176 -12.61 -4.15 -25.80
N LEU A 177 -11.50 -3.93 -25.07
CA LEU A 177 -11.45 -4.08 -23.62
C LEU A 177 -11.32 -2.69 -22.97
N SER A 178 -12.18 -2.43 -21.99
CA SER A 178 -11.94 -1.31 -21.07
C SER A 178 -10.61 -1.49 -20.36
N ARG A 179 -10.02 -0.41 -19.85
CA ARG A 179 -8.74 -0.46 -19.12
C ARG A 179 -8.76 -1.50 -18.01
N ASP A 180 -9.80 -1.53 -17.18
CA ASP A 180 -9.94 -2.42 -16.05
C ASP A 180 -9.99 -3.89 -16.48
N ASN A 181 -10.81 -4.18 -17.50
CA ASN A 181 -10.93 -5.54 -18.06
C ASN A 181 -9.62 -5.98 -18.71
N ALA A 182 -8.89 -5.08 -19.36
CA ALA A 182 -7.59 -5.37 -19.93
C ALA A 182 -6.56 -5.72 -18.86
N ILE A 183 -6.48 -4.92 -17.76
CA ILE A 183 -5.58 -5.20 -16.64
C ILE A 183 -5.86 -6.58 -16.05
N ILE A 184 -7.13 -6.89 -15.75
CA ILE A 184 -7.53 -8.20 -15.23
C ILE A 184 -7.13 -9.31 -16.18
N SER A 185 -7.45 -9.18 -17.46
CA SER A 185 -7.16 -10.20 -18.48
C SER A 185 -5.66 -10.43 -18.65
N PHE A 186 -4.85 -9.36 -18.74
CA PHE A 186 -3.40 -9.48 -18.87
C PHE A 186 -2.76 -10.08 -17.61
N MET A 187 -3.23 -9.74 -16.41
CA MET A 187 -2.69 -10.30 -15.17
C MET A 187 -3.04 -11.79 -15.03
N LEU A 188 -4.26 -12.21 -15.39
CA LEU A 188 -4.65 -13.63 -15.43
C LEU A 188 -3.82 -14.42 -16.45
N ALA A 189 -3.67 -13.89 -17.67
CA ALA A 189 -2.82 -14.49 -18.70
C ALA A 189 -1.37 -14.62 -18.24
N THR A 190 -0.85 -13.58 -17.59
CA THR A 190 0.51 -13.59 -17.02
C THR A 190 0.68 -14.67 -15.95
N ALA A 191 -0.31 -14.83 -15.07
CA ALA A 191 -0.29 -15.89 -14.06
C ALA A 191 -0.26 -17.28 -14.71
N ALA A 192 -1.05 -17.50 -15.76
CA ALA A 192 -1.04 -18.75 -16.53
C ALA A 192 0.30 -18.99 -17.22
N ILE A 193 0.87 -17.97 -17.87
CA ILE A 193 2.18 -18.04 -18.53
C ILE A 193 3.30 -18.37 -17.50
N ILE A 194 3.32 -17.70 -16.37
CA ILE A 194 4.30 -17.97 -15.30
C ILE A 194 4.15 -19.42 -14.81
N THR A 195 2.93 -19.86 -14.57
CA THR A 195 2.64 -21.21 -14.07
C THR A 195 3.20 -22.28 -15.02
N MET A 196 2.96 -22.14 -16.32
CA MET A 196 3.44 -23.08 -17.34
C MET A 196 4.94 -22.93 -17.60
N ALA A 197 5.42 -21.69 -17.84
CA ALA A 197 6.80 -21.44 -18.26
C ALA A 197 7.82 -21.62 -17.12
N CYS A 198 7.41 -21.43 -15.87
CA CYS A 198 8.28 -21.57 -14.71
C CYS A 198 8.02 -22.85 -13.92
N LYS A 199 7.20 -23.76 -14.45
CA LYS A 199 6.87 -25.05 -13.83
C LYS A 199 6.45 -24.91 -12.37
N VAL A 200 5.51 -23.98 -12.11
CA VAL A 200 5.04 -23.72 -10.76
C VAL A 200 4.19 -24.89 -10.28
N ASP A 201 4.46 -25.38 -9.08
CA ASP A 201 3.61 -26.36 -8.41
C ASP A 201 2.31 -25.68 -7.94
N THR A 202 1.23 -25.87 -8.70
CA THR A 202 -0.06 -25.25 -8.45
C THR A 202 -0.69 -25.66 -7.10
N ALA A 203 -0.38 -26.86 -6.61
CA ALA A 203 -0.89 -27.33 -5.31
C ALA A 203 -0.36 -26.50 -4.13
N LYS A 204 0.76 -25.81 -4.31
CA LYS A 204 1.34 -24.94 -3.28
C LYS A 204 0.79 -23.52 -3.29
N ILE A 205 0.09 -23.09 -4.35
CA ILE A 205 -0.43 -21.73 -4.48
C ILE A 205 -1.41 -21.43 -3.36
N THR A 206 -2.36 -22.32 -3.10
CA THR A 206 -3.40 -22.15 -2.07
C THR A 206 -2.84 -22.07 -0.65
N ASN A 207 -1.64 -22.61 -0.43
CA ASN A 207 -0.95 -22.57 0.86
C ASN A 207 -0.06 -21.34 1.03
N ALA A 208 0.19 -20.57 -0.04
CA ALA A 208 0.99 -19.37 0.03
C ALA A 208 0.31 -18.29 0.89
N ALA A 209 1.08 -17.62 1.75
CA ALA A 209 0.58 -16.55 2.60
C ALA A 209 -0.10 -15.43 1.79
N THR A 210 0.50 -15.05 0.65
CA THR A 210 -0.05 -14.04 -0.25
C THR A 210 -1.42 -14.44 -0.81
N PHE A 211 -1.60 -15.73 -1.18
CA PHE A 211 -2.89 -16.23 -1.68
C PHE A 211 -3.96 -16.16 -0.56
N LYS A 212 -3.65 -16.65 0.63
CA LYS A 212 -4.56 -16.63 1.79
C LYS A 212 -4.98 -15.20 2.14
N SER A 213 -4.03 -14.28 2.17
CA SER A 213 -4.32 -12.86 2.42
C SER A 213 -5.18 -12.25 1.31
N GLY A 214 -4.92 -12.59 0.05
CA GLY A 214 -5.74 -12.15 -1.07
C GLY A 214 -7.18 -12.66 -0.97
N MET A 215 -7.39 -13.94 -0.62
CA MET A 215 -8.73 -14.51 -0.42
C MET A 215 -9.46 -13.88 0.77
N SER A 216 -8.76 -13.59 1.86
CA SER A 216 -9.34 -12.86 2.99
C SER A 216 -9.79 -11.46 2.57
N ALA A 217 -9.00 -10.76 1.74
CA ALA A 217 -9.39 -9.47 1.20
C ALA A 217 -10.63 -9.56 0.29
N VAL A 218 -10.76 -10.61 -0.53
CA VAL A 218 -11.97 -10.85 -1.34
C VAL A 218 -13.22 -10.99 -0.46
N ILE A 219 -13.13 -11.78 0.61
CA ILE A 219 -14.25 -11.96 1.57
C ILE A 219 -14.60 -10.63 2.22
N CYS A 220 -13.60 -9.85 2.65
CA CYS A 220 -13.78 -8.54 3.23
C CYS A 220 -14.49 -7.58 2.26
N VAL A 221 -14.05 -7.53 1.00
CA VAL A 221 -14.67 -6.69 -0.05
C VAL A 221 -16.11 -7.10 -0.31
N LEU A 222 -16.38 -8.40 -0.43
CA LEU A 222 -17.74 -8.90 -0.67
C LEU A 222 -18.69 -8.67 0.52
N GLY A 223 -18.17 -8.77 1.76
CA GLY A 223 -18.98 -8.55 2.95
C GLY A 223 -19.08 -7.09 3.35
N VAL A 224 -17.96 -6.52 3.79
CA VAL A 224 -17.95 -5.19 4.43
C VAL A 224 -18.18 -4.06 3.42
N ALA A 225 -17.55 -4.13 2.23
CA ALA A 225 -17.75 -3.08 1.22
C ALA A 225 -19.18 -3.12 0.65
N TRP A 226 -19.76 -4.30 0.47
CA TRP A 226 -21.16 -4.42 0.06
C TRP A 226 -22.11 -3.86 1.11
N LEU A 227 -21.92 -4.21 2.37
CA LEU A 227 -22.69 -3.61 3.48
C LEU A 227 -22.59 -2.09 3.50
N GLY A 228 -21.37 -1.55 3.35
CA GLY A 228 -21.12 -0.11 3.28
C GLY A 228 -21.84 0.55 2.10
N ASN A 229 -21.74 -0.01 0.92
CA ASN A 229 -22.45 0.47 -0.26
C ASN A 229 -23.96 0.46 -0.08
N THR A 230 -24.53 -0.64 0.42
CA THR A 230 -25.97 -0.76 0.67
C THR A 230 -26.45 0.32 1.67
N PHE A 231 -25.66 0.57 2.72
CA PHE A 231 -25.97 1.64 3.68
C PHE A 231 -25.94 3.01 3.02
N VAL A 232 -24.87 3.32 2.27
CA VAL A 232 -24.73 4.60 1.56
C VAL A 232 -25.85 4.80 0.54
N GLU A 233 -26.15 3.81 -0.28
CA GLU A 233 -27.23 3.88 -1.27
C GLU A 233 -28.60 4.10 -0.62
N GLY A 234 -28.85 3.43 0.49
CA GLY A 234 -30.11 3.57 1.25
C GLY A 234 -30.28 4.93 1.95
N HIS A 235 -29.18 5.67 2.17
CA HIS A 235 -29.19 6.94 2.92
C HIS A 235 -28.60 8.10 2.11
N ILE A 236 -28.43 7.95 0.79
CA ILE A 236 -27.69 8.90 -0.05
C ILE A 236 -28.22 10.34 0.03
N ASP A 237 -29.54 10.50 0.06
CA ASP A 237 -30.15 11.84 0.10
C ASP A 237 -29.91 12.54 1.45
N GLN A 238 -29.93 11.77 2.54
CA GLN A 238 -29.63 12.29 3.88
C GLN A 238 -28.15 12.64 4.01
N ILE A 239 -27.27 11.76 3.49
CA ILE A 239 -25.83 12.00 3.47
C ILE A 239 -25.51 13.25 2.63
N LYS A 240 -26.11 13.41 1.46
CA LYS A 240 -25.96 14.60 0.61
C LYS A 240 -26.39 15.88 1.32
N ALA A 241 -27.55 15.86 1.97
CA ALA A 241 -28.08 17.03 2.65
C ALA A 241 -27.18 17.56 3.77
N VAL A 242 -26.47 16.65 4.48
CA VAL A 242 -25.63 17.01 5.63
C VAL A 242 -24.16 17.23 5.23
N SER A 243 -23.68 16.53 4.21
CA SER A 243 -22.23 16.43 3.94
C SER A 243 -21.75 17.27 2.76
N ALA A 244 -22.62 17.61 1.79
CA ALA A 244 -22.19 18.30 0.57
C ALA A 244 -21.57 19.67 0.86
N GLU A 245 -22.25 20.49 1.65
CA GLU A 245 -21.76 21.83 2.02
C GLU A 245 -20.47 21.74 2.83
N PHE A 246 -20.38 20.80 3.75
CA PHE A 246 -19.18 20.56 4.57
C PHE A 246 -17.99 20.12 3.73
N LEU A 247 -18.16 19.19 2.78
CA LEU A 247 -17.08 18.73 1.90
C LEU A 247 -16.60 19.82 0.93
N GLN A 248 -17.51 20.67 0.46
CA GLN A 248 -17.15 21.81 -0.40
C GLN A 248 -16.39 22.88 0.38
N GLN A 249 -16.81 23.18 1.62
CA GLN A 249 -16.16 24.17 2.46
C GLN A 249 -14.82 23.68 3.01
N TYR A 250 -14.69 22.37 3.29
CA TYR A 250 -13.50 21.74 3.85
C TYR A 250 -13.02 20.54 3.02
N PRO A 251 -12.44 20.75 1.83
CA PRO A 251 -12.03 19.66 0.91
C PRO A 251 -11.10 18.63 1.52
N TRP A 252 -10.25 19.03 2.46
CA TRP A 252 -9.35 18.14 3.20
C TRP A 252 -10.08 17.13 4.09
N SER A 253 -11.32 17.40 4.46
CA SER A 253 -12.14 16.51 5.30
C SER A 253 -12.40 15.14 4.65
N LEU A 254 -12.38 15.06 3.32
CA LEU A 254 -12.43 13.79 2.60
C LEU A 254 -11.28 12.85 3.03
N ALA A 255 -10.07 13.38 3.22
CA ALA A 255 -8.94 12.57 3.68
C ALA A 255 -9.18 12.00 5.08
N VAL A 256 -9.80 12.77 5.98
CA VAL A 256 -10.14 12.30 7.32
C VAL A 256 -11.20 11.18 7.26
N ILE A 257 -12.23 11.36 6.45
CA ILE A 257 -13.28 10.35 6.26
C ILE A 257 -12.68 9.05 5.71
N LEU A 258 -11.86 9.14 4.66
CA LEU A 258 -11.20 7.99 4.05
C LEU A 258 -10.23 7.30 5.03
N PHE A 259 -9.52 8.08 5.84
CA PHE A 259 -8.61 7.57 6.87
C PHE A 259 -9.35 6.66 7.86
N PHE A 260 -10.41 7.13 8.48
CA PHE A 260 -11.17 6.33 9.43
C PHE A 260 -11.93 5.18 8.77
N ALA A 261 -12.49 5.38 7.59
CA ALA A 261 -13.17 4.32 6.85
C ALA A 261 -12.21 3.18 6.47
N SER A 262 -11.00 3.50 6.00
CA SER A 262 -10.02 2.47 5.63
C SER A 262 -9.56 1.65 6.82
N THR A 263 -9.53 2.24 8.01
CA THR A 263 -9.23 1.53 9.26
C THR A 263 -10.23 0.41 9.54
N LEU A 264 -11.49 0.59 9.16
CA LEU A 264 -12.55 -0.40 9.37
C LEU A 264 -12.67 -1.41 8.22
N LEU A 265 -12.45 -0.94 6.99
CA LEU A 265 -12.63 -1.77 5.78
C LEU A 265 -11.42 -2.64 5.45
N TYR A 266 -10.26 -2.40 6.04
CA TYR A 266 -9.01 -3.16 5.83
C TYR A 266 -8.60 -3.32 4.36
N SER A 267 -9.06 -2.44 3.47
CA SER A 267 -8.79 -2.51 2.03
C SER A 267 -8.86 -1.12 1.38
N GLN A 268 -7.77 -0.71 0.74
CA GLN A 268 -7.70 0.54 -0.02
C GLN A 268 -8.74 0.56 -1.15
N ALA A 269 -8.85 -0.55 -1.89
CA ALA A 269 -9.80 -0.66 -3.00
C ALA A 269 -11.25 -0.65 -2.52
N ALA A 270 -11.57 -1.34 -1.41
CA ALA A 270 -12.91 -1.33 -0.85
C ALA A 270 -13.29 0.07 -0.36
N THR A 271 -12.39 0.76 0.34
CA THR A 271 -12.60 2.12 0.82
C THR A 271 -12.83 3.10 -0.35
N ALA A 272 -11.98 3.01 -1.37
CA ALA A 272 -12.14 3.85 -2.55
C ALA A 272 -13.48 3.61 -3.25
N LYS A 273 -13.83 2.35 -3.50
CA LYS A 273 -15.10 1.98 -4.16
C LYS A 273 -16.34 2.38 -3.36
N ALA A 274 -16.28 2.30 -2.04
CA ALA A 274 -17.40 2.63 -1.17
C ALA A 274 -17.65 4.14 -1.08
N LEU A 275 -16.62 4.98 -1.09
CA LEU A 275 -16.75 6.38 -0.70
C LEU A 275 -16.52 7.37 -1.84
N TYR A 276 -15.65 7.12 -2.81
CA TYR A 276 -15.37 8.08 -3.87
C TYR A 276 -16.55 8.40 -4.78
N PRO A 277 -17.40 7.45 -5.20
CA PRO A 277 -18.57 7.78 -6.00
C PRO A 277 -19.46 8.79 -5.29
N THR A 278 -19.69 8.59 -4.00
CA THR A 278 -20.50 9.52 -3.18
C THR A 278 -19.79 10.87 -3.03
N ALA A 279 -18.49 10.90 -2.73
CA ALA A 279 -17.73 12.14 -2.60
C ALA A 279 -17.76 12.98 -3.89
N ILE A 280 -17.61 12.34 -5.05
CA ILE A 280 -17.71 13.00 -6.36
C ILE A 280 -19.12 13.56 -6.60
N LEU A 281 -20.17 12.79 -6.28
CA LEU A 281 -21.56 13.23 -6.37
C LEU A 281 -21.87 14.41 -5.44
N LEU A 282 -21.18 14.51 -4.31
CA LEU A 282 -21.25 15.61 -3.37
C LEU A 282 -20.47 16.86 -3.82
N GLY A 283 -19.80 16.82 -4.96
CA GLY A 283 -19.09 17.96 -5.55
C GLY A 283 -17.70 18.18 -5.00
N VAL A 284 -17.02 17.13 -4.52
CA VAL A 284 -15.60 17.22 -4.14
C VAL A 284 -14.77 17.62 -5.36
N SER A 285 -13.84 18.57 -5.17
CA SER A 285 -12.97 19.03 -6.24
C SER A 285 -11.98 17.94 -6.70
N PRO A 286 -11.53 17.96 -7.97
CA PRO A 286 -10.56 17.00 -8.46
C PRO A 286 -9.25 16.99 -7.64
N GLU A 287 -8.78 18.15 -7.18
CA GLU A 287 -7.58 18.27 -6.35
C GLU A 287 -7.77 17.54 -5.00
N ALA A 288 -8.93 17.74 -4.37
CA ALA A 288 -9.22 17.06 -3.11
C ALA A 288 -9.38 15.56 -3.28
N ALA A 289 -10.01 15.12 -4.37
CA ALA A 289 -10.15 13.71 -4.69
C ALA A 289 -8.78 13.04 -4.92
N ILE A 290 -7.86 13.70 -5.62
CA ILE A 290 -6.50 13.20 -5.86
C ILE A 290 -5.69 13.18 -4.56
N ALA A 291 -5.69 14.29 -3.83
CA ALA A 291 -4.87 14.45 -2.63
C ALA A 291 -5.30 13.51 -1.49
N ALA A 292 -6.61 13.32 -1.30
CA ALA A 292 -7.13 12.48 -0.24
C ALA A 292 -6.88 10.97 -0.46
N PHE A 293 -6.46 10.55 -1.66
CA PHE A 293 -6.39 9.13 -1.99
C PHE A 293 -5.41 8.33 -1.12
N ALA A 294 -4.29 8.91 -0.71
CA ALA A 294 -3.35 8.24 0.19
C ALA A 294 -3.99 7.82 1.53
N ALA A 295 -5.04 8.53 1.96
CA ALA A 295 -5.71 8.28 3.24
C ALA A 295 -6.47 6.95 3.29
N VAL A 296 -6.79 6.32 2.14
CA VAL A 296 -7.36 4.96 2.12
C VAL A 296 -6.38 3.89 2.61
N SER A 297 -5.15 4.26 2.96
CA SER A 297 -4.10 3.35 3.42
C SER A 297 -3.94 3.30 4.95
N ALA A 298 -4.89 3.82 5.74
CA ALA A 298 -4.82 3.82 7.20
C ALA A 298 -5.13 2.45 7.84
N LEU A 299 -4.67 1.37 7.22
CA LEU A 299 -4.90 -0.02 7.65
C LEU A 299 -4.08 -0.41 8.89
N PHE A 300 -3.21 0.49 9.35
CA PHE A 300 -2.30 0.28 10.47
C PHE A 300 -2.86 0.77 11.81
N ILE A 301 -3.93 1.51 11.82
CA ILE A 301 -4.50 2.09 13.07
C ILE A 301 -4.84 0.99 14.06
N LEU A 302 -5.54 -0.04 13.59
CA LEU A 302 -5.71 -1.27 14.36
C LEU A 302 -4.58 -2.24 14.00
N PRO A 303 -3.75 -2.68 14.95
CA PRO A 303 -2.55 -3.47 14.66
C PRO A 303 -2.85 -4.94 14.34
N THR A 304 -3.90 -5.20 13.58
CA THR A 304 -4.38 -6.53 13.19
C THR A 304 -4.18 -6.81 11.70
N TYR A 305 -3.69 -5.83 10.94
CA TYR A 305 -3.42 -6.04 9.52
C TYR A 305 -2.22 -6.99 9.32
N PRO A 306 -2.31 -7.96 8.38
CA PRO A 306 -1.35 -9.06 8.29
C PRO A 306 0.13 -8.67 8.21
N THR A 307 0.48 -7.60 7.50
CA THR A 307 1.89 -7.16 7.39
C THR A 307 2.42 -6.54 8.68
N LEU A 308 1.56 -5.94 9.51
CA LEU A 308 1.95 -5.44 10.83
C LEU A 308 2.24 -6.60 11.78
N ILE A 309 1.34 -7.58 11.82
CA ILE A 309 1.50 -8.79 12.66
C ILE A 309 2.79 -9.50 12.26
N ALA A 310 3.03 -9.69 10.96
CA ALA A 310 4.25 -10.31 10.49
C ALA A 310 5.51 -9.55 10.92
N ALA A 311 5.51 -8.22 10.87
CA ALA A 311 6.65 -7.42 11.33
C ALA A 311 6.90 -7.57 12.85
N VAL A 312 5.82 -7.69 13.63
CA VAL A 312 5.92 -7.96 15.08
C VAL A 312 6.51 -9.36 15.34
N GLU A 313 6.03 -10.37 14.63
CA GLU A 313 6.47 -11.77 14.80
C GLU A 313 7.91 -12.01 14.32
N MET A 314 8.36 -11.26 13.33
CA MET A 314 9.70 -11.38 12.76
C MET A 314 10.79 -10.65 13.56
N ASP A 315 10.41 -9.78 14.49
CA ASP A 315 11.33 -9.05 15.35
C ASP A 315 11.50 -9.73 16.73
N ASP A 316 12.50 -10.61 16.83
CA ASP A 316 12.84 -11.29 18.07
C ASP A 316 13.46 -10.37 19.14
N THR A 317 13.84 -9.13 18.81
CA THR A 317 14.33 -8.14 19.77
C THR A 317 13.21 -7.62 20.69
N GLY A 318 11.94 -7.78 20.31
CA GLY A 318 10.78 -7.25 21.03
C GLY A 318 10.63 -5.72 20.90
N SER A 319 11.39 -5.09 20.00
CA SER A 319 11.28 -3.65 19.73
C SER A 319 10.02 -3.31 18.92
N THR A 320 9.63 -4.21 18.03
CA THR A 320 8.40 -4.11 17.25
C THR A 320 7.31 -4.91 17.96
N ARG A 321 6.57 -4.25 18.85
CA ARG A 321 5.53 -4.89 19.67
C ARG A 321 4.27 -4.08 19.73
N ILE A 322 3.15 -4.75 19.98
CA ILE A 322 1.87 -4.13 20.35
C ILE A 322 1.86 -3.99 21.86
N GLY A 323 1.70 -2.78 22.38
CA GLY A 323 1.67 -2.51 23.79
C GLY A 323 0.32 -2.84 24.44
N LYS A 324 0.13 -2.38 25.68
CA LYS A 324 -1.09 -2.64 26.48
C LYS A 324 -2.37 -2.11 25.83
N TYR A 325 -2.28 -1.00 25.10
CA TYR A 325 -3.41 -0.35 24.42
C TYR A 325 -3.29 -0.54 22.91
N VAL A 326 -4.44 -0.62 22.23
CA VAL A 326 -4.54 -0.85 20.78
C VAL A 326 -3.67 0.13 19.95
N PHE A 327 -3.61 1.39 20.36
CA PHE A 327 -2.84 2.41 19.65
C PHE A 327 -1.35 2.49 20.07
N ASN A 328 -0.92 1.66 21.02
CA ASN A 328 0.47 1.65 21.46
C ASN A 328 1.31 0.65 20.66
N HIS A 329 1.61 1.00 19.42
CA HIS A 329 2.44 0.22 18.53
C HIS A 329 3.30 1.12 17.61
N PRO A 330 4.45 0.64 17.09
CA PRO A 330 5.42 1.47 16.37
C PRO A 330 4.96 1.93 15.00
N PHE A 331 3.84 1.43 14.47
CA PHE A 331 3.33 1.79 13.14
C PHE A 331 2.45 3.04 13.16
N LEU A 332 1.88 3.41 14.33
CA LEU A 332 0.89 4.48 14.41
C LEU A 332 1.46 5.84 13.98
N ILE A 333 2.53 6.28 14.62
CA ILE A 333 3.14 7.60 14.35
C ILE A 333 3.67 7.68 12.91
N PRO A 334 4.48 6.71 12.41
CA PRO A 334 4.92 6.73 11.02
C PRO A 334 3.78 6.72 10.02
N GLY A 335 2.73 5.94 10.29
CA GLY A 335 1.59 5.84 9.39
C GLY A 335 0.79 7.15 9.28
N VAL A 336 0.48 7.76 10.42
CA VAL A 336 -0.23 9.06 10.44
C VAL A 336 0.60 10.13 9.73
N ILE A 337 1.90 10.23 10.03
CA ILE A 337 2.76 11.23 9.40
C ILE A 337 2.87 10.99 7.89
N ALA A 338 3.11 9.75 7.45
CA ALA A 338 3.26 9.44 6.04
C ALA A 338 1.98 9.72 5.25
N ILE A 339 0.80 9.39 5.78
CA ILE A 339 -0.48 9.72 5.14
C ILE A 339 -0.70 11.24 5.11
N SER A 340 -0.49 11.93 6.23
CA SER A 340 -0.68 13.40 6.30
C SER A 340 0.23 14.14 5.31
N LEU A 341 1.50 13.73 5.21
CA LEU A 341 2.43 14.28 4.23
C LEU A 341 2.03 13.92 2.79
N SER A 342 1.56 12.69 2.55
CA SER A 342 1.09 12.29 1.22
C SER A 342 -0.11 13.13 0.77
N VAL A 343 -1.05 13.39 1.66
CA VAL A 343 -2.22 14.25 1.40
C VAL A 343 -1.79 15.69 1.15
N LEU A 344 -0.90 16.23 1.99
CA LEU A 344 -0.37 17.60 1.83
C LEU A 344 0.33 17.76 0.48
N PHE A 345 1.25 16.85 0.14
CA PHE A 345 1.95 16.89 -1.15
C PHE A 345 0.99 16.63 -2.32
N GLY A 346 -0.04 15.81 -2.11
CA GLY A 346 -1.11 15.59 -3.06
C GLY A 346 -1.83 16.90 -3.42
N PHE A 347 -2.23 17.71 -2.43
CA PHE A 347 -2.83 19.02 -2.66
C PHE A 347 -1.87 19.98 -3.36
N LEU A 348 -0.62 20.06 -2.90
CA LEU A 348 0.38 20.93 -3.51
C LEU A 348 0.63 20.58 -4.98
N MET A 349 0.76 19.30 -5.30
CA MET A 349 1.06 18.85 -6.64
C MET A 349 -0.15 18.86 -7.56
N ALA A 350 -1.33 18.48 -7.07
CA ALA A 350 -2.58 18.58 -7.83
C ALA A 350 -2.90 20.05 -8.19
N GLY A 351 -2.78 20.96 -7.22
CA GLY A 351 -2.98 22.40 -7.48
C GLY A 351 -1.96 23.05 -8.40
N ALA A 352 -0.81 22.41 -8.61
CA ALA A 352 0.22 22.90 -9.57
C ALA A 352 0.05 22.32 -10.99
N VAL A 353 -0.61 21.15 -11.11
CA VAL A 353 -0.72 20.38 -12.38
C VAL A 353 -2.09 20.53 -13.03
N LEU A 354 -3.15 20.75 -12.24
CA LEU A 354 -4.53 21.00 -12.70
C LEU A 354 -4.80 22.46 -12.85
#